data_c792fba73056776ecd31f25556fac7cc
#
_entry.id   c792fba73056776ecd31f25556fac7cc
#
_cell.length_a   1.000
_cell.length_b   1.000
_cell.length_c   1.000
_cell.angle_alpha   90.00
_cell.angle_beta   90.00
_cell.angle_gamma   90.00
#
_symmetry.space_group_name_H-M   'P 1'
#
loop_
_entity.id
_entity.type
_entity.pdbx_description
1 polymer ?
#
loop_
_entity_poly.entity_id
_entity_poly.type
_entity_poly.pdbx_seq_one_letter_code
_entity_poly.pdbx_strand_id
1 'polypeptide(L)'
;SVALLAGSLVTSKWPGRAPPDYVLLRGFLGGSRHPGALEQTDDELTDQAHRSFASILAIDRKPTLTRVYRWNRANPQHNVGHIARMTKIDNHLERLPGIFVTGAGFRGIGIPDCIADGRATALASIEWHRRHTG
;
A
#
# COMPACT_ATOMS: atom_id res chain seq x y z
N SER A 1 5.86 -12.94 19.24
CA SER A 1 6.13 -11.92 18.20
C SER A 1 4.84 -11.52 17.53
N VAL A 2 4.68 -10.25 17.22
CA VAL A 2 3.50 -9.73 16.53
C VAL A 2 3.71 -9.94 15.02
N ALA A 3 2.81 -10.69 14.39
CA ALA A 3 2.88 -10.98 12.94
C ALA A 3 2.30 -9.84 12.07
N LEU A 4 1.55 -8.91 12.66
CA LEU A 4 0.97 -7.77 11.95
C LEU A 4 2.04 -6.79 11.50
N LEU A 5 1.98 -6.41 10.23
CA LEU A 5 2.71 -5.28 9.68
C LEU A 5 2.07 -3.94 10.12
N ALA A 6 0.75 -3.91 10.13
CA ALA A 6 -0.04 -2.78 10.61
C ALA A 6 -1.43 -3.25 11.06
N GLY A 7 -2.09 -2.45 11.91
CA GLY A 7 -3.46 -2.68 12.34
C GLY A 7 -4.28 -1.38 12.30
N SER A 8 -5.58 -1.52 12.09
CA SER A 8 -6.51 -0.38 12.13
C SER A 8 -7.77 -0.75 12.91
N LEU A 9 -8.12 0.07 13.90
CA LEU A 9 -9.38 0.01 14.62
C LEU A 9 -10.43 0.77 13.78
N VAL A 10 -11.08 0.05 12.88
CA VAL A 10 -11.91 0.64 11.83
C VAL A 10 -13.14 1.34 12.41
N THR A 11 -13.82 0.74 13.38
CA THR A 11 -15.00 1.32 14.03
C THR A 11 -14.69 2.56 14.86
N SER A 12 -13.46 2.67 15.39
CA SER A 12 -13.02 3.89 16.10
C SER A 12 -12.74 5.06 15.17
N LYS A 13 -12.41 4.78 13.89
CA LYS A 13 -12.14 5.82 12.89
C LYS A 13 -13.39 6.25 12.14
N TRP A 14 -14.29 5.32 11.89
CA TRP A 14 -15.47 5.57 11.06
C TRP A 14 -16.70 4.92 11.68
N PRO A 15 -17.73 5.70 12.02
CA PRO A 15 -18.99 5.15 12.52
C PRO A 15 -19.71 4.29 11.46
N GLY A 16 -20.59 3.40 11.93
CA GLY A 16 -21.42 2.58 11.04
C GLY A 16 -20.67 1.47 10.27
N ARG A 17 -19.47 1.09 10.71
CA ARG A 17 -18.66 0.03 10.07
C ARG A 17 -18.86 -1.36 10.69
N ALA A 18 -19.56 -1.44 11.80
CA ALA A 18 -20.01 -2.68 12.43
C ALA A 18 -21.36 -2.43 13.12
N PRO A 19 -22.14 -3.48 13.41
CA PRO A 19 -23.32 -3.35 14.27
C PRO A 19 -22.97 -2.78 15.64
N PRO A 20 -23.95 -2.24 16.40
CA PRO A 20 -23.76 -1.89 17.80
C PRO A 20 -23.10 -3.04 18.58
N ASP A 21 -22.26 -2.72 19.55
CA ASP A 21 -21.53 -3.66 20.41
C ASP A 21 -20.48 -4.54 19.72
N TYR A 22 -20.24 -4.33 18.41
CA TYR A 22 -19.17 -4.98 17.67
C TYR A 22 -18.08 -4.00 17.28
N VAL A 23 -16.85 -4.50 17.25
CA VAL A 23 -15.69 -3.77 16.75
C VAL A 23 -15.15 -4.42 15.48
N LEU A 24 -14.80 -3.61 14.51
CA LEU A 24 -14.12 -4.05 13.30
C LEU A 24 -12.65 -3.68 13.35
N LEU A 25 -11.81 -4.71 13.32
CA LEU A 25 -10.36 -4.58 13.24
C LEU A 25 -9.90 -5.00 11.85
N ARG A 26 -8.92 -4.28 11.30
CA ARG A 26 -8.25 -4.65 10.05
C ARG A 26 -6.78 -4.89 10.35
N GLY A 27 -6.29 -6.08 10.05
CA GLY A 27 -4.88 -6.44 10.15
C GLY A 27 -4.24 -6.53 8.76
N PHE A 28 -3.00 -6.08 8.65
CA PHE A 28 -2.18 -6.23 7.47
C PHE A 28 -1.04 -7.18 7.79
N LEU A 29 -0.93 -8.25 7.00
CA LEU A 29 0.12 -9.27 7.11
C LEU A 29 0.91 -9.33 5.79
N GLY A 30 2.12 -9.86 5.85
CA GLY A 30 2.95 -10.05 4.66
C GLY A 30 3.99 -8.94 4.47
N GLY A 31 4.09 -8.44 3.23
CA GLY A 31 5.13 -7.50 2.84
C GLY A 31 6.53 -8.13 2.83
N SER A 32 7.56 -7.30 2.72
CA SER A 32 8.96 -7.76 2.61
C SER A 32 9.47 -8.49 3.87
N ARG A 33 8.83 -8.29 5.03
CA ARG A 33 9.19 -8.95 6.29
C ARG A 33 8.65 -10.38 6.41
N HIS A 34 7.54 -10.67 5.74
CA HIS A 34 6.87 -11.97 5.78
C HIS A 34 6.40 -12.37 4.36
N PRO A 35 7.31 -12.63 3.43
CA PRO A 35 6.97 -12.87 2.03
C PRO A 35 6.08 -14.10 1.82
N GLY A 36 6.20 -15.13 2.68
CA GLY A 36 5.38 -16.35 2.62
C GLY A 36 3.94 -16.20 3.12
N ALA A 37 3.52 -15.02 3.61
CA ALA A 37 2.17 -14.85 4.12
C ALA A 37 1.07 -15.10 3.08
N LEU A 38 1.34 -14.86 1.79
CA LEU A 38 0.37 -15.10 0.71
C LEU A 38 0.11 -16.58 0.43
N GLU A 39 1.01 -17.45 0.85
CA GLU A 39 0.92 -18.91 0.68
C GLU A 39 0.17 -19.59 1.82
N GLN A 40 -0.04 -18.87 2.93
CA GLN A 40 -0.77 -19.39 4.09
C GLN A 40 -2.26 -19.46 3.82
N THR A 41 -2.94 -20.37 4.53
CA THR A 41 -4.40 -20.49 4.49
C THR A 41 -5.08 -19.30 5.17
N ASP A 42 -6.38 -19.11 4.90
CA ASP A 42 -7.18 -18.07 5.55
C ASP A 42 -7.23 -18.25 7.07
N ASP A 43 -7.30 -19.51 7.54
CA ASP A 43 -7.33 -19.83 8.96
C ASP A 43 -6.00 -19.47 9.63
N GLU A 44 -4.87 -19.79 9.02
CA GLU A 44 -3.55 -19.43 9.55
C GLU A 44 -3.35 -17.91 9.63
N LEU A 45 -3.75 -17.18 8.59
CA LEU A 45 -3.69 -15.72 8.57
C LEU A 45 -4.62 -15.09 9.62
N THR A 46 -5.84 -15.63 9.75
CA THR A 46 -6.81 -15.21 10.75
C THR A 46 -6.28 -15.42 12.17
N ASP A 47 -5.73 -16.59 12.45
CA ASP A 47 -5.15 -16.92 13.74
C ASP A 47 -3.95 -16.03 14.09
N GLN A 48 -3.09 -15.74 13.13
CA GLN A 48 -1.96 -14.83 13.33
C GLN A 48 -2.42 -13.40 13.63
N ALA A 49 -3.41 -12.91 12.88
CA ALA A 49 -4.00 -11.60 13.12
C ALA A 49 -4.66 -11.54 14.49
N HIS A 50 -5.47 -12.54 14.84
CA HIS A 50 -6.13 -12.62 16.14
C HIS A 50 -5.13 -12.62 17.29
N ARG A 51 -4.12 -13.51 17.29
CA ARG A 51 -3.07 -13.54 18.31
C ARG A 51 -2.35 -12.20 18.47
N SER A 52 -2.09 -11.53 17.36
CA SER A 52 -1.44 -10.22 17.38
C SER A 52 -2.32 -9.15 18.02
N PHE A 53 -3.60 -9.08 17.63
CA PHE A 53 -4.54 -8.15 18.25
C PHE A 53 -4.82 -8.48 19.70
N ALA A 54 -4.96 -9.76 20.04
CA ALA A 54 -5.13 -10.22 21.42
C ALA A 54 -3.99 -9.74 22.32
N SER A 55 -2.76 -9.87 21.85
CA SER A 55 -1.57 -9.42 22.60
C SER A 55 -1.49 -7.91 22.74
N ILE A 56 -1.89 -7.14 21.73
CA ILE A 56 -1.76 -5.66 21.73
C ILE A 56 -2.92 -5.00 22.49
N LEU A 57 -4.13 -5.53 22.32
CA LEU A 57 -5.36 -4.92 22.81
C LEU A 57 -5.99 -5.65 24.01
N ALA A 58 -5.31 -6.67 24.54
CA ALA A 58 -5.81 -7.53 25.63
C ALA A 58 -7.20 -8.13 25.32
N ILE A 59 -7.41 -8.60 24.08
CA ILE A 59 -8.65 -9.23 23.64
C ILE A 59 -8.56 -10.73 23.88
N ASP A 60 -9.45 -11.28 24.66
CA ASP A 60 -9.54 -12.71 25.01
C ASP A 60 -10.57 -13.48 24.14
N ARG A 61 -11.49 -12.76 23.49
CA ARG A 61 -12.55 -13.36 22.68
C ARG A 61 -12.08 -13.62 21.25
N LYS A 62 -12.54 -14.72 20.69
CA LYS A 62 -12.38 -15.02 19.26
C LYS A 62 -13.24 -14.10 18.39
N PRO A 63 -12.80 -13.77 17.17
CA PRO A 63 -13.62 -13.01 16.25
C PRO A 63 -14.86 -13.80 15.83
N THR A 64 -16.01 -13.13 15.73
CA THR A 64 -17.28 -13.71 15.27
C THR A 64 -17.39 -13.78 13.75
N LEU A 65 -16.63 -12.93 13.06
CA LEU A 65 -16.54 -12.88 11.61
C LEU A 65 -15.11 -12.57 11.19
N THR A 66 -14.62 -13.29 10.22
CA THR A 66 -13.33 -13.04 9.59
C THR A 66 -13.45 -12.99 8.07
N ARG A 67 -12.64 -12.17 7.43
CA ARG A 67 -12.50 -12.13 5.98
C ARG A 67 -11.03 -11.87 5.64
N VAL A 68 -10.49 -12.68 4.75
CA VAL A 68 -9.12 -12.53 4.23
C VAL A 68 -9.17 -12.07 2.78
N TYR A 69 -8.42 -11.03 2.47
CA TYR A 69 -8.24 -10.54 1.11
C TYR A 69 -6.75 -10.57 0.77
N ARG A 70 -6.40 -11.23 -0.32
CA ARG A 70 -5.01 -11.33 -0.81
C ARG A 70 -4.78 -10.33 -1.93
N TRP A 71 -3.74 -9.55 -1.76
CA TRP A 71 -3.35 -8.50 -2.70
C TRP A 71 -1.96 -8.81 -3.25
N ASN A 72 -1.91 -9.68 -4.26
CA ASN A 72 -0.66 -10.07 -4.91
C ASN A 72 -0.06 -8.89 -5.65
N ARG A 73 1.22 -8.57 -5.34
CA ARG A 73 1.99 -7.52 -6.00
C ARG A 73 1.28 -6.15 -6.06
N ALA A 74 0.45 -5.85 -5.05
CA ALA A 74 -0.39 -4.66 -5.06
C ALA A 74 0.38 -3.37 -4.77
N ASN A 75 1.41 -3.44 -3.91
CA ASN A 75 2.20 -2.27 -3.54
C ASN A 75 3.63 -2.41 -4.04
N PRO A 76 4.14 -1.38 -4.75
CA PRO A 76 5.55 -1.35 -5.10
C PRO A 76 6.41 -1.28 -3.85
N GLN A 77 7.56 -1.96 -3.87
CA GLN A 77 8.53 -1.94 -2.80
C GLN A 77 9.74 -1.12 -3.22
N HIS A 78 9.91 0.03 -2.59
CA HIS A 78 11.08 0.90 -2.79
C HIS A 78 12.26 0.37 -1.97
N ASN A 79 13.02 -0.54 -2.57
CA ASN A 79 14.22 -1.11 -1.94
C ASN A 79 15.37 -0.10 -1.85
N VAL A 80 16.40 -0.42 -1.07
CA VAL A 80 17.65 0.34 -1.02
C VAL A 80 18.18 0.55 -2.45
N GLY A 81 18.59 1.79 -2.77
CA GLY A 81 19.02 2.17 -4.12
C GLY A 81 17.88 2.60 -5.06
N HIS A 82 16.62 2.69 -4.57
CA HIS A 82 15.50 3.15 -5.41
C HIS A 82 15.73 4.56 -5.98
N ILE A 83 16.21 5.51 -5.17
CA ILE A 83 16.51 6.88 -5.62
C ILE A 83 17.54 6.88 -6.77
N ALA A 84 18.64 6.12 -6.62
CA ALA A 84 19.65 6.02 -7.68
C ALA A 84 19.09 5.37 -8.97
N ARG A 85 18.15 4.43 -8.83
CA ARG A 85 17.43 3.85 -9.98
C ARG A 85 16.55 4.89 -10.67
N MET A 86 15.84 5.71 -9.89
CA MET A 86 15.03 6.80 -10.43
C MET A 86 15.87 7.82 -11.19
N THR A 87 17.01 8.25 -10.65
CA THR A 87 17.94 9.13 -11.35
C THR A 87 18.39 8.54 -12.69
N LYS A 88 18.69 7.23 -12.74
CA LYS A 88 19.03 6.57 -14.00
C LYS A 88 17.88 6.57 -15.00
N ILE A 89 16.66 6.34 -14.54
CA ILE A 89 15.44 6.38 -15.38
C ILE A 89 15.27 7.80 -15.93
N ASP A 90 15.35 8.82 -15.09
CA ASP A 90 15.20 10.22 -15.51
C ASP A 90 16.25 10.60 -16.56
N ASN A 91 17.52 10.24 -16.38
CA ASN A 91 18.58 10.46 -17.38
C ASN A 91 18.34 9.74 -18.72
N HIS A 92 17.67 8.58 -18.70
CA HIS A 92 17.28 7.91 -19.94
C HIS A 92 16.09 8.59 -20.60
N LEU A 93 15.11 9.07 -19.82
CA LEU A 93 13.93 9.78 -20.32
C LEU A 93 14.30 11.11 -20.98
N GLU A 94 15.35 11.80 -20.53
CA GLU A 94 15.88 13.01 -21.21
C GLU A 94 16.23 12.76 -22.67
N ARG A 95 16.61 11.54 -23.02
CA ARG A 95 16.94 11.13 -24.40
C ARG A 95 15.72 10.63 -25.20
N LEU A 96 14.56 10.59 -24.56
CA LEU A 96 13.30 10.12 -25.13
C LEU A 96 12.21 11.21 -24.99
N PRO A 97 12.36 12.33 -25.70
CA PRO A 97 11.44 13.44 -25.57
C PRO A 97 9.99 13.01 -25.90
N GLY A 98 9.04 13.48 -25.09
CA GLY A 98 7.63 13.14 -25.21
C GLY A 98 7.21 11.88 -24.42
N ILE A 99 8.13 11.19 -23.76
CA ILE A 99 7.83 10.07 -22.86
C ILE A 99 7.90 10.55 -21.41
N PHE A 100 6.84 10.29 -20.68
CA PHE A 100 6.69 10.65 -19.27
C PHE A 100 6.30 9.44 -18.45
N VAL A 101 6.80 9.34 -17.22
CA VAL A 101 6.47 8.25 -16.28
C VAL A 101 5.99 8.81 -14.96
N THR A 102 4.97 8.20 -14.38
CA THR A 102 4.37 8.57 -13.08
C THR A 102 3.79 7.35 -12.39
N GLY A 103 3.44 7.50 -11.13
CA GLY A 103 2.74 6.50 -10.33
C GLY A 103 3.60 5.95 -9.19
N ALA A 104 2.94 5.14 -8.36
CA ALA A 104 3.49 4.65 -7.09
C ALA A 104 4.81 3.87 -7.21
N GLY A 105 5.10 3.28 -8.37
CA GLY A 105 6.35 2.57 -8.62
C GLY A 105 7.56 3.49 -8.82
N PHE A 106 7.35 4.79 -9.01
CA PHE A 106 8.39 5.76 -9.34
C PHE A 106 8.72 6.70 -8.17
N ARG A 107 7.90 7.70 -7.88
CA ARG A 107 8.28 8.82 -7.01
C ARG A 107 7.54 8.92 -5.69
N GLY A 108 6.54 8.12 -5.42
CA GLY A 108 5.83 8.14 -4.15
C GLY A 108 4.75 7.08 -4.06
N ILE A 109 4.56 6.49 -2.87
CA ILE A 109 3.60 5.42 -2.63
C ILE A 109 2.30 5.97 -2.04
N GLY A 110 2.37 7.07 -1.29
CA GLY A 110 1.22 7.71 -0.68
C GLY A 110 0.25 8.29 -1.72
N ILE A 111 -1.04 8.24 -1.45
CA ILE A 111 -2.05 8.82 -2.34
C ILE A 111 -1.77 10.30 -2.65
N PRO A 112 -1.44 11.17 -1.66
CA PRO A 112 -1.08 12.55 -1.93
C PRO A 112 0.13 12.69 -2.85
N ASP A 113 1.15 11.87 -2.65
CA ASP A 113 2.38 11.89 -3.46
C ASP A 113 2.10 11.45 -4.91
N CYS A 114 1.29 10.41 -5.09
CA CYS A 114 0.86 9.96 -6.42
C CYS A 114 0.05 11.03 -7.15
N ILE A 115 -0.82 11.75 -6.45
CA ILE A 115 -1.60 12.86 -7.03
C ILE A 115 -0.67 14.00 -7.43
N ALA A 116 0.27 14.38 -6.57
CA ALA A 116 1.20 15.47 -6.84
C ALA A 116 2.12 15.14 -8.04
N ASP A 117 2.70 13.92 -8.07
CA ASP A 117 3.54 13.45 -9.16
C ASP A 117 2.75 13.36 -10.48
N GLY A 118 1.53 12.82 -10.45
CA GLY A 118 0.66 12.72 -11.62
C GLY A 118 0.29 14.10 -12.20
N ARG A 119 -0.01 15.08 -11.35
CA ARG A 119 -0.30 16.47 -11.79
C ARG A 119 0.94 17.12 -12.41
N ALA A 120 2.11 17.00 -11.78
CA ALA A 120 3.35 17.55 -12.33
C ALA A 120 3.69 16.92 -13.68
N THR A 121 3.55 15.61 -13.80
CA THR A 121 3.78 14.88 -15.05
C THR A 121 2.81 15.29 -16.16
N ALA A 122 1.53 15.46 -15.84
CA ALA A 122 0.52 15.92 -16.81
C ALA A 122 0.84 17.34 -17.31
N LEU A 123 1.22 18.27 -16.44
CA LEU A 123 1.61 19.61 -16.82
C LEU A 123 2.85 19.60 -17.73
N ALA A 124 3.86 18.83 -17.40
CA ALA A 124 5.06 18.67 -18.24
C ALA A 124 4.73 18.11 -19.63
N SER A 125 3.82 17.12 -19.69
CA SER A 125 3.36 16.53 -20.95
C SER A 125 2.61 17.55 -21.82
N ILE A 126 1.71 18.34 -21.22
CA ILE A 126 0.97 19.40 -21.93
C ILE A 126 1.93 20.47 -22.48
N GLU A 127 2.89 20.89 -21.66
CA GLU A 127 3.85 21.90 -22.06
C GLU A 127 4.76 21.40 -23.20
N TRP A 128 5.20 20.15 -23.13
CA TRP A 128 5.96 19.52 -24.20
C TRP A 128 5.16 19.47 -25.50
N HIS A 129 3.90 19.03 -25.43
CA HIS A 129 3.02 18.96 -26.59
C HIS A 129 2.84 20.33 -27.28
N ARG A 130 2.57 21.38 -26.48
CA ARG A 130 2.42 22.76 -27.02
C ARG A 130 3.64 23.26 -27.76
N ARG A 131 4.83 22.87 -27.32
CA ARG A 131 6.11 23.29 -27.95
C ARG A 131 6.43 22.55 -29.25
N HIS A 132 5.85 21.35 -29.46
CA HIS A 132 6.23 20.48 -30.57
C HIS A 132 5.12 20.22 -31.58
N THR A 133 3.90 20.72 -31.34
CA THR A 133 2.73 20.51 -32.21
C THR A 133 2.01 21.82 -32.55
N GLY A 134 2.61 22.98 -32.24
CA GLY A 134 2.13 24.32 -32.62
C GLY A 134 2.82 24.88 -33.86
#